data_8b33b6c4b640e20b3c7752e0a5782486
#
_entry.id   8b33b6c4b640e20b3c7752e0a5782486
#
_cell.length_a   1.000
_cell.length_b   1.000
_cell.length_c   1.000
_cell.angle_alpha   90.00
_cell.angle_beta   90.00
_cell.angle_gamma   90.00
#
_symmetry.space_group_name_H-M   'P 1'
#
loop_
_entity.id
_entity.type
_entity.pdbx_description
1 polymer ?
#
loop_
_entity_poly.entity_id
_entity_poly.type
_entity_poly.pdbx_seq_one_letter_code
_entity_poly.pdbx_strand_id
1 'polypeptide(L)'
;MARLNRSASRVELVSETGMPRSTVYAVTEFLLQRGWLTEGPTGLLLGPQAGFISNAYLHQQGFEHLARQILAELSEQTGNLSELDVIDNWYHVAALSEGLFAQGYLRPVEGARLPLMPTAAARIMLADLPESLIRQNIPEEALRDAHGAYLPWERFISEMREGQLKGYVHIDGWLGGLATTLACPVVGENGQILASVCIIIQSGSAAPHLAANLPPLMEAGKKLSALLRRMSWPYAESCKRRLMSSG
;
A
#
# COMPACT_ATOMS: atom_id res chain seq x y z
N MET A 1 -14.77 -7.32 7.88
CA MET A 1 -14.00 -8.27 8.69
C MET A 1 -12.53 -8.26 8.30
N ALA A 2 -12.12 -8.54 7.08
CA ALA A 2 -10.72 -8.41 6.67
C ALA A 2 -10.16 -7.00 6.89
N ARG A 3 -10.93 -5.95 6.59
CA ARG A 3 -10.55 -4.54 6.88
C ARG A 3 -10.48 -4.21 8.36
N LEU A 4 -11.31 -4.83 9.19
CA LEU A 4 -11.35 -4.55 10.63
C LEU A 4 -10.25 -5.30 11.40
N ASN A 5 -9.65 -6.31 10.79
CA ASN A 5 -8.67 -7.23 11.39
C ASN A 5 -9.10 -7.78 12.77
N ARG A 6 -10.40 -7.95 12.97
CA ARG A 6 -11.03 -8.46 14.19
C ARG A 6 -12.37 -9.11 13.88
N SER A 7 -12.93 -9.79 14.85
CA SER A 7 -14.32 -10.24 14.79
C SER A 7 -15.29 -9.05 14.69
N ALA A 8 -16.41 -9.25 14.01
CA ALA A 8 -17.46 -8.26 13.91
C ALA A 8 -18.83 -8.90 14.11
N SER A 9 -19.68 -8.25 14.87
CA SER A 9 -21.08 -8.65 15.01
C SER A 9 -21.86 -8.35 13.71
N ARG A 10 -22.98 -9.07 13.48
CA ARG A 10 -23.87 -8.76 12.35
C ARG A 10 -24.39 -7.32 12.38
N VAL A 11 -24.58 -6.75 13.59
CA VAL A 11 -25.05 -5.36 13.76
C VAL A 11 -23.96 -4.37 13.31
N GLU A 12 -22.71 -4.60 13.68
CA GLU A 12 -21.59 -3.78 13.19
C GLU A 12 -21.48 -3.87 11.66
N LEU A 13 -21.62 -5.07 11.09
CA LEU A 13 -21.58 -5.22 9.62
C LEU A 13 -22.70 -4.46 8.91
N VAL A 14 -23.89 -4.37 9.49
CA VAL A 14 -24.97 -3.52 8.98
C VAL A 14 -24.56 -2.06 8.98
N SER A 15 -23.99 -1.57 10.08
CA SER A 15 -23.52 -0.18 10.20
C SER A 15 -22.39 0.12 9.21
N GLU A 16 -21.39 -0.77 9.10
CA GLU A 16 -20.22 -0.58 8.25
C GLU A 16 -20.54 -0.66 6.75
N THR A 17 -21.51 -1.51 6.36
CA THR A 17 -21.82 -1.70 4.94
C THR A 17 -22.93 -0.78 4.44
N GLY A 18 -23.72 -0.21 5.33
CA GLY A 18 -24.95 0.53 4.98
C GLY A 18 -26.03 -0.33 4.31
N MET A 19 -25.87 -1.66 4.25
CA MET A 19 -26.84 -2.56 3.63
C MET A 19 -28.04 -2.83 4.56
N PRO A 20 -29.21 -3.16 3.99
CA PRO A 20 -30.35 -3.59 4.78
C PRO A 20 -29.99 -4.77 5.69
N ARG A 21 -30.50 -4.76 6.92
CA ARG A 21 -30.23 -5.80 7.92
C ARG A 21 -30.54 -7.21 7.40
N SER A 22 -31.66 -7.39 6.71
CA SER A 22 -32.04 -8.69 6.11
C SER A 22 -30.99 -9.20 5.13
N THR A 23 -30.45 -8.32 4.30
CA THR A 23 -29.38 -8.66 3.32
C THR A 23 -28.12 -9.09 4.03
N VAL A 24 -27.64 -8.30 5.02
CA VAL A 24 -26.42 -8.66 5.78
C VAL A 24 -26.58 -10.00 6.48
N TYR A 25 -27.73 -10.25 7.09
CA TYR A 25 -28.00 -11.52 7.78
C TYR A 25 -28.04 -12.71 6.80
N ALA A 26 -28.71 -12.57 5.65
CA ALA A 26 -28.76 -13.62 4.64
C ALA A 26 -27.36 -13.92 4.06
N VAL A 27 -26.58 -12.89 3.74
CA VAL A 27 -25.22 -13.05 3.22
C VAL A 27 -24.28 -13.67 4.25
N THR A 28 -24.33 -13.20 5.50
CA THR A 28 -23.49 -13.80 6.55
C THR A 28 -23.84 -15.24 6.83
N GLU A 29 -25.12 -15.61 6.82
CA GLU A 29 -25.56 -17.00 6.96
C GLU A 29 -25.05 -17.87 5.82
N PHE A 30 -25.19 -17.44 4.57
CA PHE A 30 -24.65 -18.12 3.41
C PHE A 30 -23.15 -18.35 3.52
N LEU A 31 -22.41 -17.32 3.96
CA LEU A 31 -20.94 -17.39 4.12
C LEU A 31 -20.55 -18.34 5.27
N LEU A 32 -21.31 -18.39 6.36
CA LEU A 32 -21.12 -19.35 7.46
C LEU A 32 -21.29 -20.79 6.98
N GLN A 33 -22.39 -21.08 6.28
CA GLN A 33 -22.69 -22.42 5.76
C GLN A 33 -21.62 -22.92 4.79
N ARG A 34 -20.94 -22.01 4.09
CA ARG A 34 -19.87 -22.32 3.13
C ARG A 34 -18.46 -22.26 3.74
N GLY A 35 -18.34 -22.03 5.04
CA GLY A 35 -17.05 -21.94 5.73
C GLY A 35 -16.18 -20.75 5.40
N TRP A 36 -16.75 -19.71 4.76
CA TRP A 36 -16.09 -18.43 4.54
C TRP A 36 -16.04 -17.57 5.79
N LEU A 37 -17.04 -17.72 6.65
CA LEU A 37 -17.08 -17.17 7.98
C LEU A 37 -17.17 -18.29 9.01
N THR A 38 -16.83 -17.99 10.25
CA THR A 38 -17.04 -18.83 11.41
C THR A 38 -17.50 -17.98 12.58
N GLU A 39 -18.21 -18.57 13.54
CA GLU A 39 -18.61 -17.89 14.77
C GLU A 39 -17.47 -17.93 15.77
N GLY A 40 -17.16 -16.78 16.36
CA GLY A 40 -16.22 -16.61 17.46
C GLY A 40 -16.90 -16.04 18.70
N PRO A 41 -16.18 -15.97 19.83
CA PRO A 41 -16.75 -15.50 21.11
C PRO A 41 -17.35 -14.10 21.06
N THR A 42 -16.82 -13.25 20.19
CA THR A 42 -17.17 -11.81 20.09
C THR A 42 -17.83 -11.45 18.76
N GLY A 43 -18.19 -12.42 17.93
CA GLY A 43 -18.81 -12.19 16.63
C GLY A 43 -18.28 -13.10 15.53
N LEU A 44 -18.54 -12.75 14.29
CA LEU A 44 -18.10 -13.48 13.12
C LEU A 44 -16.62 -13.23 12.85
N LEU A 45 -15.92 -14.28 12.45
CA LEU A 45 -14.51 -14.30 12.03
C LEU A 45 -14.42 -14.79 10.58
N LEU A 46 -13.28 -14.59 9.93
CA LEU A 46 -12.97 -15.28 8.67
C LEU A 46 -12.88 -16.77 8.93
N GLY A 47 -13.55 -17.55 8.09
CA GLY A 47 -13.55 -19.01 8.18
C GLY A 47 -12.39 -19.64 7.39
N PRO A 48 -12.23 -21.00 7.48
CA PRO A 48 -11.13 -21.72 6.86
C PRO A 48 -11.06 -21.55 5.34
N GLN A 49 -12.17 -21.34 4.65
CA GLN A 49 -12.15 -21.11 3.19
C GLN A 49 -11.37 -19.86 2.80
N ALA A 50 -11.41 -18.80 3.61
CA ALA A 50 -10.60 -17.62 3.39
C ALA A 50 -9.10 -17.95 3.50
N GLY A 51 -8.71 -18.81 4.45
CA GLY A 51 -7.33 -19.29 4.60
C GLY A 51 -6.87 -20.15 3.40
N PHE A 52 -7.71 -21.02 2.87
CA PHE A 52 -7.38 -21.82 1.67
C PHE A 52 -7.16 -20.94 0.44
N ILE A 53 -8.01 -19.94 0.21
CA ILE A 53 -7.84 -19.02 -0.92
C ILE A 53 -6.59 -18.18 -0.72
N SER A 54 -6.34 -17.66 0.47
CA SER A 54 -5.12 -16.91 0.79
C SER A 54 -3.88 -17.76 0.51
N ASN A 55 -3.84 -19.01 0.97
CA ASN A 55 -2.71 -19.90 0.75
C ASN A 55 -2.53 -20.26 -0.73
N ALA A 56 -3.61 -20.57 -1.45
CA ALA A 56 -3.55 -20.81 -2.89
C ALA A 56 -3.05 -19.58 -3.67
N TYR A 57 -3.51 -18.40 -3.30
CA TYR A 57 -3.04 -17.13 -3.85
C TYR A 57 -1.53 -16.96 -3.62
N LEU A 58 -1.04 -17.15 -2.39
CA LEU A 58 0.38 -17.05 -2.06
C LEU A 58 1.24 -18.07 -2.83
N HIS A 59 0.75 -19.30 -3.02
CA HIS A 59 1.47 -20.32 -3.80
C HIS A 59 1.52 -20.03 -5.30
N GLN A 60 0.55 -19.30 -5.85
CA GLN A 60 0.53 -18.92 -7.26
C GLN A 60 1.43 -17.70 -7.56
N GLN A 61 1.85 -16.97 -6.54
CA GLN A 61 2.58 -15.71 -6.67
C GLN A 61 4.07 -15.87 -6.36
N GLY A 62 4.81 -16.53 -7.27
CA GLY A 62 6.27 -16.63 -7.13
C GLY A 62 6.97 -15.27 -6.97
N PHE A 63 6.42 -14.19 -7.57
CA PHE A 63 6.89 -12.82 -7.38
C PHE A 63 6.79 -12.37 -5.93
N GLU A 64 5.63 -12.53 -5.27
CA GLU A 64 5.40 -12.02 -3.92
C GLU A 64 6.32 -12.68 -2.89
N HIS A 65 6.60 -13.98 -3.03
CA HIS A 65 7.52 -14.67 -2.15
C HIS A 65 8.95 -14.08 -2.22
N LEU A 66 9.46 -13.86 -3.42
CA LEU A 66 10.79 -13.28 -3.62
C LEU A 66 10.82 -11.78 -3.27
N ALA A 67 9.73 -11.06 -3.53
CA ALA A 67 9.61 -9.66 -3.14
C ALA A 67 9.67 -9.49 -1.61
N ARG A 68 9.02 -10.39 -0.85
CA ARG A 68 9.11 -10.39 0.61
C ARG A 68 10.53 -10.59 1.13
N GLN A 69 11.31 -11.45 0.49
CA GLN A 69 12.73 -11.62 0.86
C GLN A 69 13.51 -10.32 0.66
N ILE A 70 13.29 -9.61 -0.46
CA ILE A 70 13.93 -8.32 -0.72
C ILE A 70 13.49 -7.26 0.31
N LEU A 71 12.20 -7.23 0.66
CA LEU A 71 11.69 -6.31 1.69
C LEU A 71 12.26 -6.65 3.07
N ALA A 72 12.35 -7.92 3.45
CA ALA A 72 12.95 -8.34 4.71
C ALA A 72 14.43 -7.93 4.81
N GLU A 73 15.21 -8.16 3.74
CA GLU A 73 16.60 -7.68 3.65
C GLU A 73 16.68 -6.15 3.82
N LEU A 74 15.78 -5.41 3.16
CA LEU A 74 15.72 -3.95 3.27
C LEU A 74 15.40 -3.51 4.71
N SER A 75 14.42 -4.16 5.33
CA SER A 75 14.03 -3.88 6.71
C SER A 75 15.18 -4.17 7.69
N GLU A 76 15.88 -5.29 7.52
CA GLU A 76 17.06 -5.63 8.36
C GLU A 76 18.19 -4.62 8.20
N GLN A 77 18.50 -4.21 6.96
CA GLN A 77 19.59 -3.25 6.67
C GLN A 77 19.30 -1.85 7.20
N THR A 78 18.03 -1.44 7.20
CA THR A 78 17.64 -0.07 7.58
C THR A 78 17.11 0.03 9.00
N GLY A 79 16.72 -1.08 9.61
CA GLY A 79 16.01 -1.10 10.89
C GLY A 79 14.61 -0.51 10.82
N ASN A 80 14.03 -0.37 9.64
CA ASN A 80 12.76 0.28 9.41
C ASN A 80 11.72 -0.66 8.78
N LEU A 81 10.45 -0.29 8.86
CA LEU A 81 9.38 -0.97 8.13
C LEU A 81 9.57 -0.73 6.64
N SER A 82 9.52 -1.79 5.83
CA SER A 82 9.56 -1.76 4.37
C SER A 82 8.23 -2.20 3.79
N GLU A 83 7.77 -1.53 2.73
CA GLU A 83 6.51 -1.83 2.04
C GLU A 83 6.71 -1.84 0.53
N LEU A 84 5.93 -2.68 -0.14
CA LEU A 84 5.74 -2.64 -1.58
C LEU A 84 4.31 -2.21 -1.85
N ASP A 85 4.17 -1.04 -2.47
CA ASP A 85 2.92 -0.32 -2.61
C ASP A 85 2.43 -0.31 -4.04
N VAL A 86 1.11 -0.33 -4.22
CA VAL A 86 0.43 -0.11 -5.50
C VAL A 86 -0.66 0.94 -5.37
N ILE A 87 -1.09 1.51 -6.50
CA ILE A 87 -2.33 2.30 -6.55
C ILE A 87 -3.44 1.41 -7.10
N ASP A 88 -4.44 1.13 -6.28
CA ASP A 88 -5.62 0.39 -6.71
C ASP A 88 -6.86 1.28 -6.60
N ASN A 89 -7.46 1.56 -7.78
CA ASN A 89 -8.65 2.41 -7.88
C ASN A 89 -8.50 3.76 -7.14
N TRP A 90 -7.38 4.45 -7.40
CA TRP A 90 -7.02 5.74 -6.79
C TRP A 90 -6.86 5.72 -5.26
N TYR A 91 -6.54 4.55 -4.71
CA TYR A 91 -6.09 4.38 -3.32
C TYR A 91 -4.66 3.85 -3.28
N HIS A 92 -3.90 4.33 -2.33
CA HIS A 92 -2.63 3.73 -1.97
C HIS A 92 -2.90 2.42 -1.21
N VAL A 93 -2.26 1.35 -1.62
CA VAL A 93 -2.39 0.03 -1.00
C VAL A 93 -1.01 -0.53 -0.72
N ALA A 94 -0.72 -0.79 0.55
CA ALA A 94 0.45 -1.58 0.95
C ALA A 94 0.17 -3.04 0.60
N ALA A 95 0.71 -3.49 -0.53
CA ALA A 95 0.47 -4.85 -1.02
C ALA A 95 1.27 -5.88 -0.22
N LEU A 96 2.52 -5.57 0.10
CA LEU A 96 3.40 -6.39 0.94
C LEU A 96 4.10 -5.51 1.97
N SER A 97 4.36 -6.05 3.15
CA SER A 97 5.06 -5.36 4.23
C SER A 97 5.96 -6.31 4.98
N GLU A 98 7.18 -5.86 5.33
CA GLU A 98 8.12 -6.61 6.15
C GLU A 98 8.80 -5.69 7.18
N GLY A 99 9.11 -6.26 8.34
CA GLY A 99 9.71 -5.53 9.45
C GLY A 99 8.71 -5.08 10.51
N LEU A 100 9.20 -4.36 11.50
CA LEU A 100 8.43 -3.86 12.63
C LEU A 100 8.66 -2.37 12.79
N PHE A 101 7.60 -1.65 13.11
CA PHE A 101 7.75 -0.33 13.67
C PHE A 101 8.24 -0.47 15.12
N ALA A 102 9.38 0.13 15.45
CA ALA A 102 10.12 -0.10 16.69
C ALA A 102 9.31 0.06 18.00
N GLN A 103 8.15 0.74 17.97
CA GLN A 103 7.29 0.96 19.13
C GLN A 103 5.89 0.34 19.04
N GLY A 104 5.62 -0.52 18.04
CA GLY A 104 4.37 -1.29 17.99
C GLY A 104 3.09 -0.49 17.69
N TYR A 105 3.18 0.83 17.44
CA TYR A 105 2.01 1.69 17.23
C TYR A 105 1.43 1.60 15.83
N LEU A 106 2.20 1.17 14.84
CA LEU A 106 1.74 0.96 13.47
C LEU A 106 2.12 -0.45 13.06
N ARG A 107 1.14 -1.33 12.99
CA ARG A 107 1.29 -2.57 12.25
C ARG A 107 0.82 -2.33 10.84
N PRO A 108 1.65 -2.58 9.84
CA PRO A 108 1.20 -2.56 8.46
C PRO A 108 0.05 -3.57 8.31
N VAL A 109 -1.05 -3.12 7.74
CA VAL A 109 -2.15 -4.00 7.38
C VAL A 109 -2.09 -4.15 5.87
N GLU A 110 -1.50 -5.24 5.42
CA GLU A 110 -1.46 -5.56 4.00
C GLU A 110 -2.87 -5.53 3.41
N GLY A 111 -3.00 -4.93 2.23
CA GLY A 111 -4.28 -4.69 1.57
C GLY A 111 -5.08 -3.51 2.16
N ALA A 112 -4.57 -2.81 3.18
CA ALA A 112 -5.20 -1.59 3.66
C ALA A 112 -5.16 -0.52 2.57
N ARG A 113 -6.31 0.17 2.38
CA ARG A 113 -6.46 1.26 1.43
C ARG A 113 -6.36 2.58 2.16
N LEU A 114 -5.38 3.38 1.78
CA LEU A 114 -5.15 4.71 2.31
C LEU A 114 -5.42 5.76 1.22
N PRO A 115 -5.80 6.99 1.59
CA PRO A 115 -5.77 8.10 0.65
C PRO A 115 -4.39 8.22 0.01
N LEU A 116 -4.33 8.52 -1.30
CA LEU A 116 -3.06 8.68 -2.04
C LEU A 116 -2.16 9.75 -1.43
N MET A 117 -2.77 10.80 -0.94
CA MET A 117 -2.06 11.92 -0.32
C MET A 117 -1.98 11.74 1.20
N PRO A 118 -0.87 12.07 1.82
CA PRO A 118 0.34 12.78 1.34
C PRO A 118 1.61 11.88 1.25
N THR A 119 1.53 10.67 0.69
CA THR A 119 2.61 9.67 0.77
C THR A 119 3.72 9.86 -0.27
N ALA A 120 4.96 9.47 0.06
CA ALA A 120 6.09 9.44 -0.89
C ALA A 120 5.83 8.40 -2.00
N ALA A 121 5.27 7.25 -1.65
CA ALA A 121 4.93 6.17 -2.58
C ALA A 121 3.93 6.64 -3.65
N ALA A 122 2.89 7.40 -3.27
CA ALA A 122 1.92 7.94 -4.23
C ALA A 122 2.57 8.86 -5.25
N ARG A 123 3.47 9.77 -4.83
CA ARG A 123 4.18 10.67 -5.74
C ARG A 123 5.00 9.92 -6.77
N ILE A 124 5.68 8.86 -6.34
CA ILE A 124 6.43 7.98 -7.26
C ILE A 124 5.49 7.30 -8.26
N MET A 125 4.43 6.67 -7.77
CA MET A 125 3.54 5.86 -8.62
C MET A 125 2.68 6.69 -9.58
N LEU A 126 2.43 7.96 -9.26
CA LEU A 126 1.69 8.88 -10.13
C LEU A 126 2.59 9.57 -11.17
N ALA A 127 3.91 9.54 -10.99
CA ALA A 127 4.85 10.35 -11.77
C ALA A 127 4.91 10.00 -13.26
N ASP A 128 4.51 8.79 -13.67
CA ASP A 128 4.45 8.36 -15.06
C ASP A 128 3.03 8.45 -15.68
N LEU A 129 2.05 8.99 -14.92
CA LEU A 129 0.70 9.21 -15.43
C LEU A 129 0.55 10.59 -16.06
N PRO A 130 -0.33 10.74 -17.06
CA PRO A 130 -0.70 12.05 -17.60
C PRO A 130 -1.28 12.96 -16.50
N GLU A 131 -0.84 14.20 -16.43
CA GLU A 131 -1.34 15.18 -15.45
C GLU A 131 -2.86 15.36 -15.53
N SER A 132 -3.43 15.35 -16.75
CA SER A 132 -4.88 15.44 -16.96
C SER A 132 -5.63 14.31 -16.28
N LEU A 133 -5.10 13.09 -16.34
CA LEU A 133 -5.69 11.92 -15.71
C LEU A 133 -5.64 12.02 -14.19
N ILE A 134 -4.54 12.52 -13.64
CA ILE A 134 -4.39 12.73 -12.19
C ILE A 134 -5.39 13.79 -11.71
N ARG A 135 -5.47 14.93 -12.41
CA ARG A 135 -6.41 16.02 -12.08
C ARG A 135 -7.88 15.59 -12.13
N GLN A 136 -8.23 14.71 -13.07
CA GLN A 136 -9.60 14.21 -13.21
C GLN A 136 -10.03 13.35 -12.03
N ASN A 137 -9.10 12.63 -11.40
CA ASN A 137 -9.40 11.62 -10.40
C ASN A 137 -9.02 12.02 -8.96
N ILE A 138 -8.18 13.02 -8.79
CA ILE A 138 -7.80 13.55 -7.47
C ILE A 138 -8.36 14.98 -7.36
N PRO A 139 -9.41 15.19 -6.56
CA PRO A 139 -9.94 16.53 -6.35
C PRO A 139 -8.91 17.39 -5.60
N GLU A 140 -8.86 18.67 -5.94
CA GLU A 140 -7.90 19.62 -5.36
C GLU A 140 -8.00 19.68 -3.82
N GLU A 141 -9.21 19.55 -3.30
CA GLU A 141 -9.49 19.53 -1.86
C GLU A 141 -8.84 18.33 -1.13
N ALA A 142 -8.51 17.27 -1.86
CA ALA A 142 -7.80 16.11 -1.32
C ALA A 142 -6.29 16.30 -1.25
N LEU A 143 -5.75 17.33 -1.92
CA LEU A 143 -4.32 17.62 -1.90
C LEU A 143 -3.91 18.16 -0.53
N ARG A 144 -3.20 17.35 0.22
CA ARG A 144 -2.66 17.68 1.53
C ARG A 144 -1.19 17.34 1.59
N ASP A 145 -0.43 18.12 2.35
CA ASP A 145 0.95 17.76 2.70
C ASP A 145 0.99 16.75 3.87
N ALA A 146 2.19 16.40 4.30
CA ALA A 146 2.40 15.45 5.38
C ALA A 146 1.79 15.90 6.74
N HIS A 147 1.55 17.19 6.91
CA HIS A 147 0.97 17.79 8.11
C HIS A 147 -0.54 18.04 7.99
N GLY A 148 -1.14 17.65 6.85
CA GLY A 148 -2.56 17.85 6.58
C GLY A 148 -2.93 19.26 6.07
N ALA A 149 -1.95 20.16 5.85
CA ALA A 149 -2.18 21.45 5.25
C ALA A 149 -2.45 21.31 3.74
N TYR A 150 -3.17 22.29 3.18
CA TYR A 150 -3.43 22.33 1.74
C TYR A 150 -2.11 22.36 0.95
N LEU A 151 -2.00 21.48 -0.04
CA LEU A 151 -0.87 21.39 -0.95
C LEU A 151 -1.28 21.94 -2.32
N PRO A 152 -0.75 23.10 -2.78
CA PRO A 152 -1.04 23.61 -4.10
C PRO A 152 -0.72 22.60 -5.20
N TRP A 153 -1.56 22.55 -6.23
CA TRP A 153 -1.43 21.60 -7.34
C TRP A 153 -0.07 21.70 -8.04
N GLU A 154 0.40 22.91 -8.28
CA GLU A 154 1.71 23.17 -8.94
C GLU A 154 2.86 22.60 -8.11
N ARG A 155 2.77 22.72 -6.78
CA ARG A 155 3.76 22.15 -5.87
C ARG A 155 3.72 20.63 -5.89
N PHE A 156 2.53 20.04 -5.87
CA PHE A 156 2.37 18.59 -5.96
C PHE A 156 2.98 18.02 -7.24
N ILE A 157 2.69 18.62 -8.40
CA ILE A 157 3.25 18.22 -9.70
C ILE A 157 4.77 18.42 -9.72
N SER A 158 5.27 19.54 -9.16
CA SER A 158 6.71 19.78 -9.04
C SER A 158 7.42 18.71 -8.22
N GLU A 159 6.86 18.34 -7.06
CA GLU A 159 7.40 17.28 -6.19
C GLU A 159 7.41 15.91 -6.89
N MET A 160 6.37 15.57 -7.65
CA MET A 160 6.34 14.34 -8.46
C MET A 160 7.42 14.32 -9.54
N ARG A 161 7.57 15.41 -10.31
CA ARG A 161 8.60 15.54 -11.36
C ARG A 161 10.00 15.46 -10.79
N GLU A 162 10.22 16.15 -9.68
CA GLU A 162 11.51 16.10 -8.97
C GLU A 162 11.82 14.67 -8.48
N GLY A 163 10.83 13.98 -7.91
CA GLY A 163 10.95 12.60 -7.50
C GLY A 163 11.27 11.66 -8.67
N GLN A 164 10.63 11.86 -9.82
CA GLN A 164 10.92 11.11 -11.03
C GLN A 164 12.36 11.31 -11.52
N LEU A 165 12.83 12.55 -11.52
CA LEU A 165 14.22 12.88 -11.92
C LEU A 165 15.26 12.31 -10.96
N LYS A 166 15.01 12.40 -9.65
CA LYS A 166 15.90 11.87 -8.61
C LYS A 166 15.85 10.34 -8.50
N GLY A 167 14.78 9.71 -8.95
CA GLY A 167 14.49 8.30 -8.76
C GLY A 167 14.03 7.93 -7.35
N TYR A 168 13.72 8.93 -6.51
CA TYR A 168 13.14 8.73 -5.17
C TYR A 168 12.37 9.96 -4.71
N VAL A 169 11.46 9.73 -3.75
CA VAL A 169 10.76 10.80 -3.00
C VAL A 169 11.01 10.62 -1.52
N HIS A 170 11.23 11.73 -0.83
CA HIS A 170 11.41 11.81 0.61
C HIS A 170 10.38 12.78 1.19
N ILE A 171 9.62 12.34 2.19
CA ILE A 171 8.62 13.16 2.87
C ILE A 171 8.81 13.04 4.37
N ASP A 172 9.12 14.16 5.00
CA ASP A 172 9.19 14.28 6.45
C ASP A 172 7.82 14.62 7.04
N GLY A 173 7.60 14.18 8.27
CA GLY A 173 6.44 14.59 9.06
C GLY A 173 5.13 13.86 8.72
N TRP A 174 5.19 12.74 8.00
CA TRP A 174 4.01 11.92 7.75
C TRP A 174 3.32 11.49 9.04
N LEU A 175 2.00 11.30 9.01
CA LEU A 175 1.15 11.04 10.19
C LEU A 175 1.32 12.11 11.31
N GLY A 176 1.31 13.38 10.91
CA GLY A 176 1.39 14.46 11.90
C GLY A 176 2.75 14.58 12.59
N GLY A 177 3.82 14.23 11.91
CA GLY A 177 5.19 14.32 12.42
C GLY A 177 5.72 13.02 13.04
N LEU A 178 4.95 11.92 13.00
CA LEU A 178 5.35 10.66 13.64
C LEU A 178 6.30 9.81 12.78
N ALA A 179 6.35 10.06 11.48
CA ALA A 179 7.18 9.28 10.57
C ALA A 179 7.74 10.10 9.41
N THR A 180 8.85 9.61 8.87
CA THR A 180 9.44 10.03 7.59
C THR A 180 9.27 8.88 6.61
N THR A 181 8.92 9.16 5.36
CA THR A 181 8.80 8.14 4.31
C THR A 181 9.78 8.40 3.18
N LEU A 182 10.42 7.32 2.72
CA LEU A 182 11.29 7.29 1.56
C LEU A 182 10.74 6.26 0.59
N ALA A 183 10.60 6.62 -0.68
CA ALA A 183 10.06 5.73 -1.71
C ALA A 183 10.86 5.82 -3.01
N CYS A 184 10.99 4.69 -3.71
CA CYS A 184 11.55 4.66 -5.06
C CYS A 184 10.68 3.77 -5.98
N PRO A 185 10.77 3.96 -7.32
CA PRO A 185 9.92 3.24 -8.25
C PRO A 185 10.32 1.78 -8.41
N VAL A 186 9.33 0.93 -8.63
CA VAL A 186 9.47 -0.43 -9.13
C VAL A 186 8.88 -0.48 -10.53
N VAL A 187 9.74 -0.64 -11.53
CA VAL A 187 9.39 -0.49 -12.94
C VAL A 187 9.27 -1.84 -13.64
N GLY A 188 8.22 -1.96 -14.44
CA GLY A 188 7.99 -3.12 -15.29
C GLY A 188 8.84 -3.15 -16.55
N GLU A 189 8.52 -4.09 -17.46
CA GLU A 189 9.29 -4.36 -18.67
C GLU A 189 9.34 -3.16 -19.63
N ASN A 190 8.25 -2.43 -19.78
CA ASN A 190 8.15 -1.25 -20.66
C ASN A 190 8.56 0.06 -19.99
N GLY A 191 9.24 0.00 -18.83
CA GLY A 191 9.65 1.19 -18.08
C GLY A 191 8.53 1.89 -17.30
N GLN A 192 7.29 1.38 -17.35
CA GLN A 192 6.18 1.92 -16.58
C GLN A 192 6.35 1.63 -15.09
N ILE A 193 5.95 2.57 -14.24
CA ILE A 193 5.95 2.39 -12.79
C ILE A 193 4.73 1.54 -12.41
N LEU A 194 4.95 0.32 -11.94
CA LEU A 194 3.89 -0.61 -11.51
C LEU A 194 3.67 -0.58 -10.01
N ALA A 195 4.70 -0.27 -9.25
CA ALA A 195 4.68 -0.25 -7.81
C ALA A 195 5.72 0.74 -7.28
N SER A 196 5.72 0.95 -5.98
CA SER A 196 6.76 1.68 -5.25
C SER A 196 7.26 0.82 -4.11
N VAL A 197 8.57 0.78 -3.86
CA VAL A 197 9.10 0.28 -2.60
C VAL A 197 9.35 1.48 -1.69
N CYS A 198 8.90 1.35 -0.45
CA CYS A 198 8.92 2.40 0.55
C CYS A 198 9.55 1.90 1.85
N ILE A 199 10.23 2.78 2.57
CA ILE A 199 10.56 2.58 3.97
C ILE A 199 9.90 3.67 4.81
N ILE A 200 9.41 3.26 5.97
CA ILE A 200 8.76 4.14 6.94
C ILE A 200 9.66 4.21 8.17
N ILE A 201 10.22 5.40 8.38
CA ILE A 201 11.19 5.70 9.43
C ILE A 201 10.47 6.43 10.54
N GLN A 202 10.56 5.92 11.76
CA GLN A 202 9.95 6.57 12.91
C GLN A 202 10.66 7.89 13.23
N SER A 203 9.90 8.95 13.45
CA SER A 203 10.47 10.24 13.91
C SER A 203 11.12 10.11 15.28
N GLY A 204 12.24 10.82 15.46
CA GLY A 204 13.02 10.77 16.72
C GLY A 204 14.11 9.71 16.74
N SER A 205 14.27 8.88 15.71
CA SER A 205 15.47 8.06 15.58
C SER A 205 16.67 8.97 15.25
N ALA A 206 17.79 8.77 15.95
CA ALA A 206 18.96 9.67 15.91
C ALA A 206 19.82 9.56 14.64
N ALA A 207 19.39 8.82 13.60
CA ALA A 207 20.19 8.58 12.42
C ALA A 207 19.97 9.64 11.30
N PRO A 208 20.99 9.99 10.51
CA PRO A 208 20.83 10.75 9.29
C PRO A 208 20.03 9.90 8.28
N HIS A 209 18.71 10.07 8.29
CA HIS A 209 17.77 9.15 7.68
C HIS A 209 18.01 8.96 6.16
N LEU A 210 18.29 10.05 5.43
CA LEU A 210 18.40 9.97 3.97
C LEU A 210 19.68 9.27 3.52
N ALA A 211 20.85 9.71 4.02
CA ALA A 211 22.14 9.19 3.57
C ALA A 211 22.34 7.70 3.87
N ALA A 212 21.83 7.23 5.02
CA ALA A 212 21.95 5.83 5.42
C ALA A 212 20.92 4.93 4.73
N ASN A 213 19.70 5.42 4.52
CA ASN A 213 18.56 4.61 4.08
C ASN A 213 18.34 4.63 2.56
N LEU A 214 18.80 5.67 1.85
CA LEU A 214 18.60 5.79 0.41
C LEU A 214 19.33 4.72 -0.40
N PRO A 215 20.61 4.38 -0.16
CA PRO A 215 21.31 3.36 -0.93
C PRO A 215 20.64 1.97 -0.86
N PRO A 216 20.29 1.41 0.32
CA PRO A 216 19.60 0.12 0.39
C PRO A 216 18.22 0.16 -0.24
N LEU A 217 17.47 1.27 -0.10
CA LEU A 217 16.16 1.44 -0.74
C LEU A 217 16.27 1.40 -2.27
N MET A 218 17.20 2.15 -2.84
CA MET A 218 17.43 2.18 -4.29
C MET A 218 17.88 0.81 -4.82
N GLU A 219 18.66 0.07 -4.07
CA GLU A 219 19.06 -1.28 -4.43
C GLU A 219 17.86 -2.25 -4.39
N ALA A 220 17.01 -2.16 -3.37
CA ALA A 220 15.78 -2.94 -3.30
C ALA A 220 14.84 -2.63 -4.48
N GLY A 221 14.69 -1.36 -4.88
CA GLY A 221 13.92 -0.95 -6.05
C GLY A 221 14.45 -1.56 -7.35
N LYS A 222 15.77 -1.62 -7.52
CA LYS A 222 16.41 -2.29 -8.67
C LYS A 222 16.16 -3.80 -8.67
N LYS A 223 16.33 -4.47 -7.53
CA LYS A 223 16.07 -5.91 -7.36
C LYS A 223 14.61 -6.25 -7.68
N LEU A 224 13.65 -5.49 -7.12
CA LEU A 224 12.22 -5.66 -7.37
C LEU A 224 11.85 -5.41 -8.84
N SER A 225 12.42 -4.39 -9.46
CA SER A 225 12.22 -4.12 -10.89
C SER A 225 12.79 -5.23 -11.77
N ALA A 226 13.97 -5.75 -11.43
CA ALA A 226 14.55 -6.90 -12.14
C ALA A 226 13.69 -8.16 -11.97
N LEU A 227 13.11 -8.36 -10.79
CA LEU A 227 12.19 -9.46 -10.50
C LEU A 227 10.91 -9.34 -11.35
N LEU A 228 10.30 -8.14 -11.42
CA LEU A 228 9.13 -7.86 -12.25
C LEU A 228 9.34 -8.13 -13.74
N ARG A 229 10.53 -7.87 -14.24
CA ARG A 229 10.87 -8.18 -15.66
C ARG A 229 11.02 -9.68 -15.93
N ARG A 230 11.30 -10.47 -14.89
CA ARG A 230 11.45 -11.94 -15.00
C ARG A 230 10.17 -12.70 -14.69
N MET A 231 9.34 -12.13 -13.85
CA MET A 231 8.12 -12.75 -13.32
C MET A 231 7.04 -11.68 -13.27
N SER A 232 5.95 -11.86 -14.00
CA SER A 232 4.83 -10.92 -13.94
C SER A 232 4.24 -10.86 -12.54
N TRP A 233 3.73 -9.69 -12.17
CA TRP A 233 2.90 -9.51 -10.99
C TRP A 233 1.51 -9.05 -11.40
N PRO A 234 0.58 -10.00 -11.68
CA PRO A 234 -0.72 -9.71 -12.26
C PRO A 234 -1.55 -8.70 -11.47
N TYR A 235 -1.37 -8.66 -10.15
CA TYR A 235 -2.06 -7.71 -9.30
C TYR A 235 -1.65 -6.26 -9.62
N ALA A 236 -0.35 -5.94 -9.60
CA ALA A 236 0.14 -4.60 -9.92
C ALA A 236 -0.17 -4.18 -11.36
N GLU A 237 -0.03 -5.09 -12.33
CA GLU A 237 -0.40 -4.85 -13.73
C GLU A 237 -1.89 -4.55 -13.89
N SER A 238 -2.75 -5.29 -13.17
CA SER A 238 -4.19 -5.05 -13.16
C SER A 238 -4.54 -3.70 -12.53
N CYS A 239 -3.88 -3.33 -11.43
CA CYS A 239 -4.02 -2.03 -10.81
C CYS A 239 -3.66 -0.89 -11.78
N LYS A 240 -2.51 -0.99 -12.45
CA LYS A 240 -2.07 0.02 -13.43
C LYS A 240 -3.03 0.14 -14.61
N ARG A 241 -3.52 -0.98 -15.16
CA ARG A 241 -4.52 -0.94 -16.25
C ARG A 241 -5.81 -0.23 -15.82
N ARG A 242 -6.31 -0.49 -14.60
CA ARG A 242 -7.51 0.20 -14.09
C ARG A 242 -7.31 1.70 -13.97
N LEU A 243 -6.15 2.15 -13.49
CA LEU A 243 -5.81 3.58 -13.43
C LEU A 243 -5.85 4.23 -14.82
N MET A 244 -5.22 3.59 -15.81
CA MET A 244 -5.16 4.12 -17.18
C MET A 244 -6.52 4.10 -17.88
N SER A 245 -7.45 3.24 -17.48
CA SER A 245 -8.80 3.13 -18.08
C SER A 245 -9.85 4.02 -17.39
N SER A 246 -9.49 4.74 -16.34
CA SER A 246 -10.39 5.62 -15.57
C SER A 246 -10.54 7.03 -16.18
N GLY A 247 -9.93 7.28 -17.34
CA GLY A 247 -9.89 8.56 -18.06
C GLY A 247 -10.84 8.62 -19.25
#